data_aa1f5d608cb82093573d52b40fe3c658
#
_entry.id   aa1f5d608cb82093573d52b40fe3c658
#
_cell.length_a   1.000
_cell.length_b   1.000
_cell.length_c   1.000
_cell.angle_alpha   90.00
_cell.angle_beta   90.00
_cell.angle_gamma   90.00
#
_symmetry.space_group_name_H-M   'P 1'
#
loop_
_entity.id
_entity.type
_entity.pdbx_description
1 polymer ?
#
loop_
_entity_poly.entity_id
_entity_poly.type
_entity_poly.pdbx_seq_one_letter_code
_entity_poly.pdbx_strand_id
1 'polypeptide(L)'
;RRKNINTGKVEIADMLRAEREVADFSTMNKTSSLGLDWREMGPNDVGGRTRAILIDKNNPSRMYAGSVGGGLFISNTYGFSWVPSDDKMNNLAISSICQSANGDIYVGTGETFTGADGQGTLYTPGIIGRGIFKSTDNGATFDSLPSTVPSDLDNSSIAWAFVSRLAADPFDNLKIYAATNDGLKITIDGGDTWTDAVSGGEFVDVKVGSDG
;
A
#
# COMPACT_ATOMS: atom_id res chain seq x y z
N ARG A 1 -16.66 -14.09 -5.52
CA ARG A 1 -16.53 -14.02 -6.99
C ARG A 1 -16.48 -12.56 -7.38
N ARG A 2 -15.29 -12.06 -7.80
CA ARG A 2 -15.05 -10.64 -8.10
C ARG A 2 -15.24 -10.28 -9.58
N LYS A 3 -15.77 -11.20 -10.39
CA LYS A 3 -15.94 -10.97 -11.83
C LYS A 3 -17.28 -10.28 -12.12
N ASN A 4 -17.26 -9.26 -12.97
CA ASN A 4 -18.44 -8.67 -13.55
C ASN A 4 -19.22 -9.79 -14.28
N ILE A 5 -20.50 -9.92 -13.96
CA ILE A 5 -21.33 -11.03 -14.47
C ILE A 5 -21.54 -10.96 -15.99
N ASN A 6 -21.46 -9.75 -16.56
CA ASN A 6 -21.70 -9.52 -17.99
C ASN A 6 -20.43 -9.67 -18.82
N THR A 7 -19.26 -9.29 -18.29
CA THR A 7 -17.98 -9.29 -19.02
C THR A 7 -17.09 -10.48 -18.64
N GLY A 8 -17.38 -11.13 -17.52
CA GLY A 8 -16.55 -12.23 -16.96
C GLY A 8 -15.18 -11.77 -16.44
N LYS A 9 -14.90 -10.46 -16.45
CA LYS A 9 -13.62 -9.87 -16.03
C LYS A 9 -13.78 -9.12 -14.72
N VAL A 10 -12.65 -8.87 -14.06
CA VAL A 10 -12.55 -7.91 -12.95
C VAL A 10 -12.12 -6.60 -13.59
N GLU A 11 -13.02 -5.64 -13.66
CA GLU A 11 -12.75 -4.32 -14.23
C GLU A 11 -12.49 -3.33 -13.09
N ILE A 12 -11.42 -2.55 -13.20
CA ILE A 12 -11.05 -1.55 -12.19
C ILE A 12 -12.13 -0.47 -12.09
N ALA A 13 -12.76 -0.12 -13.20
CA ALA A 13 -13.89 0.80 -13.23
C ALA A 13 -15.05 0.35 -12.33
N ASP A 14 -15.32 -0.96 -12.24
CA ASP A 14 -16.33 -1.51 -11.33
C ASP A 14 -15.92 -1.39 -9.87
N MET A 15 -14.63 -1.55 -9.56
CA MET A 15 -14.10 -1.35 -8.21
C MET A 15 -14.19 0.12 -7.79
N LEU A 16 -13.77 1.05 -8.64
CA LEU A 16 -13.84 2.49 -8.37
C LEU A 16 -15.27 3.00 -8.22
N ARG A 17 -16.21 2.41 -8.97
CA ARG A 17 -17.64 2.71 -8.82
C ARG A 17 -18.12 2.23 -7.46
N ALA A 18 -17.79 1.00 -7.06
CA ALA A 18 -18.16 0.45 -5.76
C ALA A 18 -17.58 1.26 -4.60
N GLU A 19 -16.33 1.72 -4.69
CA GLU A 19 -15.72 2.61 -3.69
C GLU A 19 -16.47 3.93 -3.57
N ARG A 20 -16.83 4.57 -4.69
CA ARG A 20 -17.63 5.80 -4.68
C ARG A 20 -19.01 5.56 -4.06
N GLU A 21 -19.68 4.49 -4.44
CA GLU A 21 -20.97 4.11 -3.85
C GLU A 21 -20.84 3.91 -2.32
N VAL A 22 -19.79 3.24 -1.86
CA VAL A 22 -19.54 3.06 -0.41
C VAL A 22 -19.25 4.38 0.29
N ALA A 23 -18.46 5.28 -0.33
CA ALA A 23 -18.19 6.61 0.21
C ALA A 23 -19.48 7.44 0.29
N ASP A 24 -20.30 7.42 -0.73
CA ASP A 24 -21.61 8.10 -0.75
C ASP A 24 -22.55 7.51 0.33
N PHE A 25 -22.54 6.18 0.50
CA PHE A 25 -23.29 5.52 1.57
C PHE A 25 -22.80 5.91 2.98
N SER A 26 -21.51 6.16 3.16
CA SER A 26 -20.95 6.56 4.46
C SER A 26 -21.37 7.97 4.89
N THR A 27 -21.66 8.86 3.91
CA THR A 27 -22.14 10.23 4.16
C THR A 27 -23.64 10.31 4.42
N MET A 28 -24.40 9.27 4.05
CA MET A 28 -25.82 9.19 4.37
C MET A 28 -25.98 8.80 5.84
N ASN A 29 -26.65 9.67 6.62
CA ASN A 29 -26.99 9.38 8.02
C ASN A 29 -27.79 8.09 8.09
N LYS A 30 -27.11 6.99 8.41
CA LYS A 30 -27.74 5.68 8.60
C LYS A 30 -28.35 5.62 10.00
N THR A 31 -29.57 6.02 10.14
CA THR A 31 -30.41 5.48 11.19
C THR A 31 -30.78 4.04 10.80
N SER A 32 -29.93 3.10 11.18
CA SER A 32 -30.27 1.69 11.05
C SER A 32 -31.39 1.38 12.02
N SER A 33 -32.62 1.33 11.53
CA SER A 33 -33.79 0.94 12.31
C SER A 33 -33.82 -0.56 12.67
N LEU A 34 -32.86 -1.34 12.15
CA LEU A 34 -32.88 -2.81 12.26
C LEU A 34 -32.02 -3.35 13.40
N GLY A 35 -31.23 -2.51 14.10
CA GLY A 35 -30.41 -2.96 15.23
C GLY A 35 -29.46 -4.13 14.88
N LEU A 36 -29.00 -4.21 13.63
CA LEU A 36 -28.12 -5.28 13.17
C LEU A 36 -26.74 -5.06 13.77
N ASP A 37 -26.28 -6.01 14.54
CA ASP A 37 -24.91 -6.09 15.03
C ASP A 37 -24.08 -6.93 14.02
N TRP A 38 -23.21 -6.25 13.28
CA TRP A 38 -22.33 -6.91 12.31
C TRP A 38 -21.11 -7.46 13.03
N ARG A 39 -20.97 -8.78 12.98
CA ARG A 39 -19.81 -9.46 13.53
C ARG A 39 -19.00 -10.09 12.42
N GLU A 40 -17.70 -9.84 12.43
CA GLU A 40 -16.77 -10.55 11.56
C GLU A 40 -16.78 -12.05 11.89
N MET A 41 -17.00 -12.86 10.88
CA MET A 41 -17.08 -14.32 11.02
C MET A 41 -15.83 -15.04 10.49
N GLY A 42 -14.80 -14.29 10.15
CA GLY A 42 -13.57 -14.86 9.60
C GLY A 42 -13.67 -15.26 8.13
N PRO A 43 -12.74 -16.08 7.62
CA PRO A 43 -11.78 -16.97 8.32
C PRO A 43 -10.59 -16.22 8.96
N ASN A 44 -10.21 -16.60 10.16
CA ASN A 44 -9.08 -16.02 10.89
C ASN A 44 -7.80 -16.89 10.81
N ASP A 45 -7.91 -18.05 10.17
CA ASP A 45 -6.88 -19.08 10.06
C ASP A 45 -6.40 -19.33 8.63
N VAL A 46 -6.88 -18.52 7.66
CA VAL A 46 -6.40 -18.59 6.28
C VAL A 46 -5.20 -17.67 6.11
N GLY A 47 -4.04 -18.27 5.82
CA GLY A 47 -2.81 -17.55 5.56
C GLY A 47 -2.92 -16.61 4.34
N GLY A 48 -2.36 -15.40 4.47
CA GLY A 48 -2.20 -14.42 3.39
C GLY A 48 -0.73 -14.27 3.00
N ARG A 49 -0.46 -13.68 1.84
CA ARG A 49 0.90 -13.38 1.41
C ARG A 49 1.36 -12.05 2.02
N THR A 50 2.23 -12.11 3.02
CA THR A 50 2.93 -10.93 3.56
C THR A 50 4.11 -10.60 2.66
N ARG A 51 4.22 -9.34 2.25
CA ARG A 51 5.29 -8.85 1.38
C ARG A 51 6.24 -7.89 2.09
N ALA A 52 5.76 -7.13 3.05
CA ALA A 52 6.54 -6.15 3.77
C ALA A 52 6.45 -6.40 5.29
N ILE A 53 7.58 -6.30 5.97
CA ILE A 53 7.65 -6.32 7.43
C ILE A 53 8.59 -5.19 7.85
N LEU A 54 8.15 -4.42 8.84
CA LEU A 54 8.96 -3.40 9.49
C LEU A 54 8.89 -3.59 11.00
N ILE A 55 10.05 -3.57 11.66
CA ILE A 55 10.15 -3.49 13.12
C ILE A 55 10.46 -2.03 13.45
N ASP A 56 9.62 -1.42 14.29
CA ASP A 56 9.79 -0.03 14.70
C ASP A 56 11.13 0.13 15.44
N LYS A 57 12.01 0.98 14.90
CA LYS A 57 13.34 1.22 15.47
C LYS A 57 13.32 1.88 16.84
N ASN A 58 12.25 2.62 17.15
CA ASN A 58 12.07 3.33 18.41
C ASN A 58 11.34 2.48 19.47
N ASN A 59 10.56 1.49 19.02
CA ASN A 59 9.83 0.57 19.88
C ASN A 59 9.76 -0.82 19.25
N PRO A 60 10.72 -1.73 19.53
CA PRO A 60 10.78 -3.05 18.91
C PRO A 60 9.57 -3.96 19.19
N SER A 61 8.73 -3.64 20.19
CA SER A 61 7.48 -4.36 20.40
C SER A 61 6.45 -4.06 19.32
N ARG A 62 6.62 -2.93 18.63
CA ARG A 62 5.76 -2.53 17.51
C ARG A 62 6.33 -3.03 16.20
N MET A 63 5.49 -3.72 15.46
CA MET A 63 5.83 -4.28 14.16
C MET A 63 4.68 -4.01 13.18
N TYR A 64 5.03 -3.87 11.91
CA TYR A 64 4.08 -3.65 10.82
C TYR A 64 4.23 -4.76 9.80
N ALA A 65 3.12 -5.32 9.34
CA ALA A 65 3.10 -6.35 8.30
C ALA A 65 2.16 -5.94 7.18
N GLY A 66 2.70 -5.80 5.99
CA GLY A 66 1.96 -5.46 4.77
C GLY A 66 1.58 -6.71 3.99
N SER A 67 0.30 -6.87 3.74
CA SER A 67 -0.27 -7.97 2.94
C SER A 67 -0.53 -7.52 1.51
N VAL A 68 -0.38 -8.44 0.57
CA VAL A 68 -0.63 -8.19 -0.86
C VAL A 68 -2.10 -7.91 -1.20
N GLY A 69 -3.01 -8.32 -0.36
CA GLY A 69 -4.44 -8.12 -0.63
C GLY A 69 -5.29 -8.04 0.63
N GLY A 70 -4.65 -7.87 1.80
CA GLY A 70 -5.31 -7.80 3.09
C GLY A 70 -5.01 -6.52 3.88
N GLY A 71 -4.28 -5.57 3.29
CA GLY A 71 -3.93 -4.32 3.94
C GLY A 71 -2.74 -4.41 4.89
N LEU A 72 -2.66 -3.45 5.79
CA LEU A 72 -1.61 -3.31 6.79
C LEU A 72 -2.08 -3.81 8.15
N PHE A 73 -1.23 -4.59 8.81
CA PHE A 73 -1.43 -5.09 10.17
C PHE A 73 -0.36 -4.55 11.10
N ILE A 74 -0.75 -4.27 12.34
CA ILE A 74 0.14 -3.75 13.38
C ILE A 74 0.13 -4.72 14.57
N SER A 75 1.31 -5.04 15.05
CA SER A 75 1.53 -5.71 16.34
C SER A 75 2.16 -4.74 17.32
N ASN A 76 1.72 -4.73 18.56
CA ASN A 76 2.38 -4.07 19.69
C ASN A 76 2.90 -5.10 20.72
N THR A 77 3.01 -6.36 20.31
CA THR A 77 3.31 -7.51 21.17
C THR A 77 4.44 -8.36 20.59
N TYR A 78 5.44 -7.74 19.94
CA TYR A 78 6.55 -8.47 19.29
C TYR A 78 6.08 -9.51 18.27
N GLY A 79 4.96 -9.27 17.59
CA GLY A 79 4.41 -10.18 16.59
C GLY A 79 3.54 -11.32 17.15
N PHE A 80 3.28 -11.37 18.46
CA PHE A 80 2.40 -12.40 19.05
C PHE A 80 0.93 -12.21 18.71
N SER A 81 0.50 -10.96 18.51
CA SER A 81 -0.85 -10.63 18.06
C SER A 81 -0.81 -9.50 17.04
N TRP A 82 -1.74 -9.53 16.10
CA TRP A 82 -1.83 -8.56 15.02
C TRP A 82 -3.25 -8.01 14.94
N VAL A 83 -3.36 -6.72 14.73
CA VAL A 83 -4.62 -6.04 14.47
C VAL A 83 -4.53 -5.33 13.13
N PRO A 84 -5.61 -5.28 12.34
CA PRO A 84 -5.61 -4.48 11.12
C PRO A 84 -5.38 -3.02 11.50
N SER A 85 -4.62 -2.32 10.65
CA SER A 85 -4.49 -0.87 10.68
C SER A 85 -5.82 -0.21 10.32
N ASP A 86 -5.89 1.13 10.42
CA ASP A 86 -7.07 1.88 10.03
C ASP A 86 -7.52 1.53 8.60
N ASP A 87 -8.78 1.11 8.45
CA ASP A 87 -9.39 0.72 7.18
C ASP A 87 -9.58 1.89 6.18
N LYS A 88 -9.15 3.11 6.54
CA LYS A 88 -9.22 4.30 5.67
C LYS A 88 -8.16 4.33 4.57
N MET A 89 -7.17 3.42 4.61
CA MET A 89 -6.28 3.25 3.49
C MET A 89 -7.05 2.68 2.29
N ASN A 90 -7.22 3.49 1.25
CA ASN A 90 -7.98 3.14 0.04
C ASN A 90 -7.32 2.06 -0.84
N ASN A 91 -6.26 1.41 -0.37
CA ASN A 91 -5.60 0.32 -1.07
C ASN A 91 -5.09 -0.73 -0.08
N LEU A 92 -5.45 -1.98 -0.31
CA LEU A 92 -5.07 -3.12 0.53
C LEU A 92 -3.81 -3.85 0.04
N ALA A 93 -3.25 -3.45 -1.11
CA ALA A 93 -2.05 -4.07 -1.68
C ALA A 93 -0.80 -3.37 -1.15
N ILE A 94 -0.32 -3.78 0.01
CA ILE A 94 0.89 -3.22 0.60
C ILE A 94 2.11 -3.97 0.07
N SER A 95 2.98 -3.23 -0.61
CA SER A 95 4.18 -3.77 -1.25
C SER A 95 5.45 -3.53 -0.46
N SER A 96 5.53 -2.38 0.23
CA SER A 96 6.72 -1.98 0.97
C SER A 96 6.39 -1.08 2.15
N ILE A 97 7.23 -1.13 3.19
CA ILE A 97 7.13 -0.26 4.36
C ILE A 97 8.54 0.19 4.72
N CYS A 98 8.73 1.49 4.99
CA CYS A 98 9.97 1.99 5.58
C CYS A 98 9.68 3.00 6.70
N GLN A 99 10.69 3.26 7.53
CA GLN A 99 10.64 4.22 8.63
C GLN A 99 11.75 5.24 8.47
N SER A 100 11.38 6.52 8.44
CA SER A 100 12.31 7.64 8.35
C SER A 100 13.06 7.88 9.65
N ALA A 101 14.06 8.78 9.61
CA ALA A 101 14.91 9.04 10.77
C ALA A 101 14.15 9.57 11.99
N ASN A 102 13.09 10.36 11.81
CA ASN A 102 12.23 10.86 12.89
C ASN A 102 11.15 9.86 13.37
N GLY A 103 11.00 8.72 12.69
CA GLY A 103 10.02 7.69 13.07
C GLY A 103 8.76 7.65 12.22
N ASP A 104 8.56 8.57 11.27
CA ASP A 104 7.43 8.52 10.33
C ASP A 104 7.46 7.21 9.54
N ILE A 105 6.29 6.63 9.31
CA ILE A 105 6.14 5.38 8.56
C ILE A 105 5.61 5.70 7.17
N TYR A 106 6.29 5.17 6.16
CA TYR A 106 5.87 5.27 4.76
C TYR A 106 5.48 3.88 4.26
N VAL A 107 4.34 3.80 3.58
CA VAL A 107 3.76 2.57 3.07
C VAL A 107 3.55 2.70 1.56
N GLY A 108 4.27 1.90 0.80
CA GLY A 108 4.10 1.79 -0.64
C GLY A 108 3.02 0.79 -1.02
N THR A 109 2.28 1.09 -2.06
CA THR A 109 1.17 0.27 -2.53
C THR A 109 1.33 -0.19 -3.97
N GLY A 110 0.58 -1.24 -4.32
CA GLY A 110 0.60 -1.84 -5.63
C GLY A 110 1.57 -3.03 -5.72
N GLU A 111 1.12 -4.09 -6.33
CA GLU A 111 1.89 -5.32 -6.51
C GLU A 111 2.07 -5.59 -7.99
N THR A 112 3.30 -5.42 -8.49
CA THR A 112 3.70 -5.96 -9.80
C THR A 112 3.94 -7.45 -9.65
N PHE A 113 3.12 -8.26 -10.25
CA PHE A 113 3.37 -9.68 -10.39
C PHE A 113 3.65 -9.97 -11.87
N THR A 114 4.90 -9.89 -12.26
CA THR A 114 5.37 -10.39 -13.54
C THR A 114 5.79 -11.85 -13.38
N GLY A 115 4.84 -12.77 -13.41
CA GLY A 115 5.09 -14.18 -13.58
C GLY A 115 4.74 -14.56 -15.02
N ALA A 116 5.62 -15.26 -15.72
CA ALA A 116 5.23 -15.98 -16.93
C ALA A 116 4.70 -17.36 -16.50
N ASP A 117 3.56 -17.79 -17.07
CA ASP A 117 3.23 -19.20 -17.05
C ASP A 117 4.31 -19.95 -17.85
N GLY A 118 4.40 -21.25 -17.68
CA GLY A 118 5.36 -22.07 -18.44
C GLY A 118 5.17 -22.04 -19.97
N GLN A 119 4.25 -21.21 -20.46
CA GLN A 119 3.94 -21.01 -21.88
C GLN A 119 4.29 -19.58 -22.36
N GLY A 120 4.95 -18.78 -21.52
CA GLY A 120 5.38 -17.43 -21.86
C GLY A 120 4.29 -16.37 -21.80
N THR A 121 3.10 -16.70 -21.30
CA THR A 121 2.04 -15.70 -21.06
C THR A 121 2.37 -14.94 -19.79
N LEU A 122 2.54 -13.63 -19.91
CA LEU A 122 2.71 -12.76 -18.76
C LEU A 122 1.38 -12.67 -17.98
N TYR A 123 1.43 -13.01 -16.70
CA TYR A 123 0.33 -12.67 -15.79
C TYR A 123 0.30 -11.16 -15.63
N THR A 124 -0.69 -10.54 -16.22
CA THR A 124 -0.98 -9.12 -16.06
C THR A 124 -2.36 -8.95 -15.47
N PRO A 125 -2.57 -7.87 -14.84
CA PRO A 125 -1.68 -7.01 -14.06
C PRO A 125 -1.71 -7.40 -12.60
N GLY A 126 -0.66 -7.05 -11.86
CA GLY A 126 -0.73 -7.01 -10.40
C GLY A 126 -1.87 -6.14 -9.88
N ILE A 127 -1.94 -5.93 -8.60
CA ILE A 127 -2.93 -5.05 -8.00
C ILE A 127 -2.39 -3.62 -8.10
N ILE A 128 -3.05 -2.77 -8.89
CA ILE A 128 -2.67 -1.36 -9.03
C ILE A 128 -2.77 -0.68 -7.67
N GLY A 129 -1.71 0.04 -7.32
CA GLY A 129 -1.58 0.80 -6.09
C GLY A 129 -2.24 2.17 -6.17
N ARG A 130 -2.10 2.91 -5.07
CA ARG A 130 -2.50 4.31 -4.94
C ARG A 130 -1.34 5.17 -4.44
N GLY A 131 -0.12 4.84 -4.88
CA GLY A 131 1.08 5.54 -4.48
C GLY A 131 1.52 5.20 -3.06
N ILE A 132 1.91 6.22 -2.32
CA ILE A 132 2.48 6.11 -0.98
C ILE A 132 1.54 6.72 0.05
N PHE A 133 1.43 6.07 1.20
CA PHE A 133 0.77 6.59 2.39
C PHE A 133 1.81 6.87 3.47
N LYS A 134 1.57 7.90 4.27
CA LYS A 134 2.44 8.32 5.37
C LYS A 134 1.68 8.36 6.69
N SER A 135 2.33 7.89 7.75
CA SER A 135 1.87 8.04 9.13
C SER A 135 2.92 8.80 9.93
N THR A 136 2.48 9.78 10.70
CA THR A 136 3.29 10.57 11.65
C THR A 136 2.94 10.27 13.11
N ASP A 137 2.01 9.35 13.33
CA ASP A 137 1.46 8.97 14.64
C ASP A 137 1.71 7.51 15.00
N ASN A 138 2.82 6.95 14.51
CA ASN A 138 3.23 5.56 14.73
C ASN A 138 2.23 4.52 14.18
N GLY A 139 1.61 4.83 13.05
CA GLY A 139 0.72 3.92 12.35
C GLY A 139 -0.73 3.93 12.84
N ALA A 140 -1.12 4.88 13.71
CA ALA A 140 -2.50 5.00 14.13
C ALA A 140 -3.40 5.49 12.98
N THR A 141 -2.88 6.43 12.16
CA THR A 141 -3.53 6.88 10.93
C THR A 141 -2.53 6.96 9.78
N PHE A 142 -3.04 6.84 8.55
CA PHE A 142 -2.26 6.96 7.33
C PHE A 142 -2.94 7.91 6.36
N ASP A 143 -2.20 8.93 5.91
CA ASP A 143 -2.63 9.87 4.89
C ASP A 143 -1.96 9.55 3.55
N SER A 144 -2.72 9.64 2.47
CA SER A 144 -2.17 9.53 1.12
C SER A 144 -1.26 10.71 0.81
N LEU A 145 -0.10 10.48 0.21
CA LEU A 145 0.74 11.53 -0.34
C LEU A 145 0.22 11.93 -1.72
N PRO A 146 -0.37 13.14 -1.88
CA PRO A 146 -1.04 13.53 -3.13
C PRO A 146 -0.11 13.52 -4.35
N SER A 147 1.18 13.79 -4.14
CA SER A 147 2.23 13.80 -5.16
C SER A 147 2.51 12.43 -5.78
N THR A 148 2.04 11.35 -5.15
CA THR A 148 2.28 9.96 -5.56
C THR A 148 1.03 9.23 -6.04
N VAL A 149 -0.14 9.90 -6.05
CA VAL A 149 -1.37 9.28 -6.50
C VAL A 149 -1.34 9.11 -8.02
N PRO A 150 -1.54 7.88 -8.55
CA PRO A 150 -1.62 7.66 -9.98
C PRO A 150 -2.73 8.50 -10.62
N SER A 151 -2.44 9.15 -11.74
CA SER A 151 -3.41 9.99 -12.45
C SER A 151 -4.49 9.19 -13.18
N ASP A 152 -4.24 7.91 -13.42
CA ASP A 152 -5.17 6.97 -14.04
C ASP A 152 -5.03 5.59 -13.37
N LEU A 153 -6.09 5.14 -12.71
CA LEU A 153 -6.11 3.87 -11.98
C LEU A 153 -6.44 2.66 -12.86
N ASP A 154 -6.73 2.90 -14.14
CA ASP A 154 -6.97 1.85 -15.13
C ASP A 154 -5.71 1.53 -15.95
N ASN A 155 -4.64 2.30 -15.77
CA ASN A 155 -3.39 2.18 -16.52
C ASN A 155 -2.23 1.71 -15.62
N SER A 156 -1.85 0.45 -15.74
CA SER A 156 -0.73 -0.12 -15.00
C SER A 156 0.65 0.43 -15.39
N SER A 157 0.74 1.13 -16.53
CA SER A 157 1.99 1.73 -17.01
C SER A 157 2.20 3.15 -16.50
N ILE A 158 1.22 3.71 -15.78
CA ILE A 158 1.34 5.08 -15.29
C ILE A 158 2.25 5.14 -14.05
N ALA A 159 2.91 6.28 -13.87
CA ALA A 159 3.73 6.54 -12.70
C ALA A 159 2.97 6.28 -11.39
N TRP A 160 3.65 5.69 -10.42
CA TRP A 160 3.11 5.38 -9.10
C TRP A 160 2.04 4.27 -9.04
N ALA A 161 1.72 3.62 -10.18
CA ALA A 161 0.83 2.46 -10.20
C ALA A 161 1.37 1.32 -9.31
N PHE A 162 2.69 1.21 -9.22
CA PHE A 162 3.36 0.22 -8.39
C PHE A 162 4.58 0.83 -7.69
N VAL A 163 4.59 0.73 -6.36
CA VAL A 163 5.73 1.08 -5.52
C VAL A 163 6.34 -0.21 -4.99
N SER A 164 7.37 -0.70 -5.66
CA SER A 164 7.97 -2.00 -5.38
C SER A 164 8.75 -2.03 -4.07
N ARG A 165 9.49 -0.94 -3.78
CA ARG A 165 10.28 -0.81 -2.55
C ARG A 165 10.42 0.65 -2.12
N LEU A 166 10.41 0.86 -0.81
CA LEU A 166 10.75 2.12 -0.16
C LEU A 166 12.00 1.95 0.69
N ALA A 167 12.85 2.95 0.71
CA ALA A 167 13.98 3.05 1.63
C ALA A 167 14.12 4.49 2.13
N ALA A 168 14.37 4.65 3.43
CA ALA A 168 14.58 5.95 4.05
C ALA A 168 16.07 6.18 4.31
N ASP A 169 16.50 7.42 4.19
CA ASP A 169 17.82 7.84 4.63
C ASP A 169 17.93 7.67 6.17
N PRO A 170 19.00 7.07 6.69
CA PRO A 170 19.13 6.85 8.13
C PRO A 170 19.35 8.11 8.95
N PHE A 171 19.76 9.23 8.31
CA PHE A 171 20.11 10.49 8.98
C PHE A 171 19.20 11.64 8.60
N ASP A 172 18.68 11.63 7.36
CA ASP A 172 17.76 12.66 6.87
C ASP A 172 16.32 12.15 6.92
N ASN A 173 15.53 12.71 7.81
CA ASN A 173 14.13 12.31 8.02
C ASN A 173 13.18 12.70 6.87
N LEU A 174 13.62 13.57 5.98
CA LEU A 174 12.82 14.02 4.83
C LEU A 174 13.20 13.29 3.53
N LYS A 175 14.31 12.54 3.55
CA LYS A 175 14.84 11.89 2.35
C LYS A 175 14.41 10.43 2.27
N ILE A 176 13.58 10.14 1.27
CA ILE A 176 13.03 8.81 1.00
C ILE A 176 13.25 8.46 -0.47
N TYR A 177 13.55 7.20 -0.72
CA TYR A 177 13.71 6.63 -2.06
C TYR A 177 12.57 5.67 -2.34
N ALA A 178 12.05 5.69 -3.57
CA ALA A 178 11.01 4.79 -4.03
C ALA A 178 11.39 4.13 -5.35
N ALA A 179 11.52 2.82 -5.33
CA ALA A 179 11.61 1.99 -6.53
C ALA A 179 10.20 1.77 -7.09
N THR A 180 9.95 2.24 -8.31
CA THR A 180 8.63 2.23 -8.94
C THR A 180 8.65 1.59 -10.33
N ASN A 181 7.48 1.39 -10.91
CA ASN A 181 7.32 0.94 -12.28
C ASN A 181 7.76 1.98 -13.34
N ASP A 182 8.04 3.22 -12.93
CA ASP A 182 8.39 4.34 -13.81
C ASP A 182 9.70 5.03 -13.38
N GLY A 183 10.60 4.31 -12.76
CA GLY A 183 11.89 4.82 -12.35
C GLY A 183 12.20 4.71 -10.87
N LEU A 184 13.40 5.15 -10.50
CA LEU A 184 13.81 5.36 -9.12
C LEU A 184 13.55 6.81 -8.75
N LYS A 185 12.67 7.02 -7.80
CA LYS A 185 12.23 8.35 -7.34
C LYS A 185 12.87 8.70 -6.01
N ILE A 186 13.11 9.98 -5.78
CA ILE A 186 13.63 10.51 -4.52
C ILE A 186 12.82 11.74 -4.09
N THR A 187 12.53 11.82 -2.79
CA THR A 187 12.06 13.03 -2.12
C THR A 187 13.10 13.52 -1.13
N ILE A 188 13.16 14.83 -0.90
CA ILE A 188 13.97 15.50 0.13
C ILE A 188 13.13 16.41 1.01
N ASP A 189 11.81 16.32 0.90
CA ASP A 189 10.84 17.15 1.63
C ASP A 189 9.77 16.29 2.33
N GLY A 190 10.07 15.00 2.54
CA GLY A 190 9.19 14.08 3.26
C GLY A 190 7.99 13.59 2.46
N GLY A 191 8.06 13.70 1.13
CA GLY A 191 7.06 13.20 0.20
C GLY A 191 6.15 14.26 -0.41
N ASP A 192 6.38 15.54 -0.12
CA ASP A 192 5.59 16.62 -0.75
C ASP A 192 5.88 16.72 -2.25
N THR A 193 7.14 16.56 -2.64
CA THR A 193 7.56 16.47 -4.04
C THR A 193 8.53 15.32 -4.28
N TRP A 194 8.54 14.82 -5.52
CA TRP A 194 9.43 13.74 -5.94
C TRP A 194 10.13 14.08 -7.25
N THR A 195 11.39 13.68 -7.33
CA THR A 195 12.22 13.82 -8.55
C THR A 195 12.74 12.45 -8.97
N ASP A 196 13.02 12.29 -10.25
CA ASP A 196 13.63 11.07 -10.77
C ASP A 196 15.13 11.07 -10.46
N ALA A 197 15.56 10.16 -9.59
CA ALA A 197 16.99 9.83 -9.47
C ALA A 197 17.46 9.04 -10.70
N VAL A 198 16.58 8.15 -11.22
CA VAL A 198 16.74 7.49 -12.52
C VAL A 198 15.38 7.46 -13.19
N SER A 199 15.27 8.06 -14.36
CA SER A 199 14.02 8.13 -15.13
C SER A 199 13.80 6.86 -15.93
N GLY A 200 12.54 6.40 -15.93
CA GLY A 200 12.06 5.28 -16.73
C GLY A 200 12.59 3.91 -16.26
N GLY A 201 11.94 2.87 -16.72
CA GLY A 201 12.23 1.50 -16.33
C GLY A 201 11.57 1.08 -15.02
N GLU A 202 11.42 -0.21 -14.84
CA GLU A 202 10.88 -0.80 -13.63
C GLU A 202 12.00 -1.10 -12.64
N PHE A 203 11.90 -0.52 -11.45
CA PHE A 203 12.81 -0.79 -10.33
C PHE A 203 12.08 -1.63 -9.28
N VAL A 204 12.67 -2.76 -8.92
CA VAL A 204 12.05 -3.74 -8.00
C VAL A 204 12.59 -3.66 -6.57
N ASP A 205 13.78 -3.07 -6.39
CA ASP A 205 14.40 -2.93 -5.08
C ASP A 205 15.24 -1.65 -4.98
N VAL A 206 15.33 -1.08 -3.80
CA VAL A 206 16.22 0.02 -3.43
C VAL A 206 16.64 -0.16 -1.98
N LYS A 207 17.90 0.10 -1.71
CA LYS A 207 18.48 0.10 -0.36
C LYS A 207 19.38 1.29 -0.18
N VAL A 208 19.36 1.85 1.01
CA VAL A 208 20.26 2.92 1.43
C VAL A 208 21.31 2.30 2.35
N GLY A 209 22.56 2.70 2.19
CA GLY A 209 23.65 2.27 3.05
C GLY A 209 23.50 2.81 4.49
N SER A 210 24.30 2.27 5.40
CA SER A 210 24.32 2.75 6.79
C SER A 210 24.95 4.13 6.96
N ASP A 211 25.55 4.63 5.92
CA ASP A 211 26.23 5.95 5.79
C ASP A 211 25.43 6.99 5.00
N GLY A 212 24.20 6.61 4.53
CA GLY A 212 23.27 7.49 3.79
C GLY A 212 23.42 7.45 2.29
#